data_e703884a3051e7a274760eaae25114f3
#
_entry.id   e703884a3051e7a274760eaae25114f3
#
_cell.length_a   1.000
_cell.length_b   1.000
_cell.length_c   1.000
_cell.angle_alpha   90.00
_cell.angle_beta   90.00
_cell.angle_gamma   90.00
#
_symmetry.space_group_name_H-M   'P 1'
#
loop_
_entity.id
_entity.type
_entity.pdbx_description
1 polymer ?
#
loop_
_entity_poly.entity_id
_entity_poly.type
_entity_poly.pdbx_seq_one_letter_code
_entity_poly.pdbx_strand_id
1 'polypeptide(L)'
;NSKLTLIGLDNLGSDIYWHYPRIAKDFLEVSVDTGQIMSIQDFVQVHDANKMSAPLGTKFELREAELNEAKEKLNLSDVLILSGPAGVGKTRLALQICRELASENGYEILCIKSNGLELYEDLVTTIEEDKNYLAFVDDANELTGLHLVLDFLCKTADQKKSVKKLIVTVRD
;
A
#
# COMPACT_ATOMS: atom_id res chain seq x y z
N ASN A 1 -35.66 15.82 -14.94
CA ASN A 1 -34.69 16.56 -15.78
C ASN A 1 -33.48 15.68 -15.99
N SER A 2 -33.45 14.94 -17.11
CA SER A 2 -32.28 14.15 -17.51
C SER A 2 -31.28 15.12 -18.16
N LYS A 3 -30.09 15.21 -17.58
CA LYS A 3 -29.00 16.01 -18.13
C LYS A 3 -28.21 15.13 -19.10
N LEU A 4 -28.22 15.44 -20.38
CA LEU A 4 -27.41 14.77 -21.37
C LEU A 4 -26.00 15.39 -21.34
N THR A 5 -24.98 14.58 -21.11
CA THR A 5 -23.58 14.99 -21.18
C THR A 5 -22.95 14.31 -22.41
N LEU A 6 -22.39 15.10 -23.30
CA LEU A 6 -21.62 14.58 -24.44
C LEU A 6 -20.17 14.41 -24.01
N ILE A 7 -19.65 13.19 -24.11
CA ILE A 7 -18.25 12.85 -23.77
C ILE A 7 -17.55 12.51 -25.09
N GLY A 8 -16.46 13.20 -25.43
CA GLY A 8 -15.61 12.84 -26.55
C GLY A 8 -14.80 11.57 -26.27
N LEU A 9 -14.33 10.90 -27.32
CA LEU A 9 -13.56 9.65 -27.19
C LEU A 9 -12.30 9.82 -26.31
N ASP A 10 -11.60 10.95 -26.43
CA ASP A 10 -10.42 11.23 -25.63
C ASP A 10 -10.73 11.38 -24.13
N ASN A 11 -11.85 12.05 -23.83
CA ASN A 11 -12.31 12.21 -22.45
C ASN A 11 -12.81 10.86 -21.89
N LEU A 12 -13.51 10.05 -22.68
CA LEU A 12 -13.95 8.72 -22.30
C LEU A 12 -12.77 7.80 -22.04
N GLY A 13 -11.74 7.83 -22.91
CA GLY A 13 -10.53 7.06 -22.72
C GLY A 13 -9.79 7.45 -21.45
N SER A 14 -9.68 8.75 -21.17
CA SER A 14 -9.07 9.26 -19.94
C SER A 14 -9.86 8.86 -18.70
N ASP A 15 -11.20 8.95 -18.75
CA ASP A 15 -12.06 8.55 -17.65
C ASP A 15 -11.95 7.05 -17.35
N ILE A 16 -11.92 6.21 -18.39
CA ILE A 16 -11.73 4.75 -18.23
C ILE A 16 -10.36 4.48 -17.64
N TYR A 17 -9.32 5.12 -18.14
CA TYR A 17 -7.95 4.93 -17.68
C TYR A 17 -7.80 5.23 -16.18
N TRP A 18 -8.32 6.36 -15.71
CA TRP A 18 -8.11 6.81 -14.35
C TRP A 18 -9.11 6.25 -13.33
N HIS A 19 -10.37 6.02 -13.72
CA HIS A 19 -11.42 5.61 -12.79
C HIS A 19 -11.77 4.12 -12.87
N TYR A 20 -11.38 3.46 -13.97
CA TYR A 20 -11.69 2.04 -14.19
C TYR A 20 -10.46 1.26 -14.69
N PRO A 21 -9.34 1.24 -13.91
CA PRO A 21 -8.07 0.63 -14.33
C PRO A 21 -8.20 -0.85 -14.68
N ARG A 22 -9.11 -1.58 -14.02
CA ARG A 22 -9.41 -2.97 -14.36
C ARG A 22 -10.01 -3.13 -15.76
N ILE A 23 -10.95 -2.25 -16.13
CA ILE A 23 -11.52 -2.25 -17.47
C ILE A 23 -10.44 -1.92 -18.51
N ALA A 24 -9.56 -0.94 -18.21
CA ALA A 24 -8.44 -0.62 -19.05
C ALA A 24 -7.49 -1.83 -19.23
N LYS A 25 -7.19 -2.55 -18.16
CA LYS A 25 -6.34 -3.75 -18.20
C LYS A 25 -6.99 -4.92 -18.95
N ASP A 26 -8.24 -5.26 -18.61
CA ASP A 26 -8.90 -6.49 -19.09
C ASP A 26 -9.41 -6.36 -20.53
N PHE A 27 -9.78 -5.16 -20.99
CA PHE A 27 -10.38 -4.93 -22.30
C PHE A 27 -9.55 -4.09 -23.26
N LEU A 28 -8.72 -3.18 -22.74
CA LEU A 28 -7.87 -2.33 -23.55
C LEU A 28 -6.41 -2.77 -23.54
N GLU A 29 -6.07 -3.80 -22.74
CA GLU A 29 -4.71 -4.30 -22.54
C GLU A 29 -3.73 -3.20 -22.04
N VAL A 30 -4.27 -2.16 -21.40
CA VAL A 30 -3.50 -1.04 -20.86
C VAL A 30 -3.35 -1.23 -19.35
N SER A 31 -2.12 -1.43 -18.90
CA SER A 31 -1.81 -1.44 -17.47
C SER A 31 -1.86 -0.02 -16.92
N VAL A 32 -2.73 0.22 -15.95
CA VAL A 32 -2.84 1.53 -15.27
C VAL A 32 -2.06 1.44 -13.97
N ASP A 33 -1.04 2.26 -13.85
CA ASP A 33 -0.33 2.49 -12.60
C ASP A 33 -0.81 3.81 -12.02
N THR A 34 -1.62 3.75 -10.96
CA THR A 34 -2.11 4.96 -10.26
C THR A 34 -1.08 5.55 -9.34
N GLY A 35 0.02 4.84 -9.07
CA GLY A 35 1.08 5.24 -8.16
C GLY A 35 0.71 5.16 -6.68
N GLN A 36 -0.44 4.55 -6.32
CA GLN A 36 -0.81 4.34 -4.92
C GLN A 36 -0.12 3.12 -4.31
N ILE A 37 0.07 2.06 -5.10
CA ILE A 37 0.75 0.83 -4.67
C ILE A 37 2.11 0.80 -5.34
N MET A 38 3.15 0.72 -4.55
CA MET A 38 4.52 0.81 -5.05
C MET A 38 5.46 -0.16 -4.33
N SER A 39 6.61 -0.44 -4.92
CA SER A 39 7.69 -1.18 -4.26
C SER A 39 8.29 -0.37 -3.10
N ILE A 40 9.05 -1.04 -2.21
CA ILE A 40 9.81 -0.32 -1.16
C ILE A 40 10.76 0.70 -1.77
N GLN A 41 11.43 0.35 -2.88
CA GLN A 41 12.40 1.23 -3.53
C GLN A 41 11.73 2.50 -4.03
N ASP A 42 10.62 2.36 -4.75
CA ASP A 42 9.87 3.50 -5.29
C ASP A 42 9.29 4.35 -4.17
N PHE A 43 8.75 3.71 -3.12
CA PHE A 43 8.24 4.42 -1.95
C PHE A 43 9.32 5.26 -1.29
N VAL A 44 10.52 4.71 -1.08
CA VAL A 44 11.65 5.44 -0.49
C VAL A 44 12.07 6.60 -1.40
N GLN A 45 12.14 6.40 -2.71
CA GLN A 45 12.50 7.46 -3.65
C GLN A 45 11.48 8.60 -3.62
N VAL A 46 10.18 8.29 -3.67
CA VAL A 46 9.10 9.29 -3.60
C VAL A 46 9.12 10.04 -2.27
N HIS A 47 9.36 9.33 -1.15
CA HIS A 47 9.46 9.95 0.16
C HIS A 47 10.68 10.87 0.28
N ASP A 48 11.85 10.39 -0.15
CA ASP A 48 13.13 11.11 0.00
C ASP A 48 13.25 12.30 -0.98
N ALA A 49 12.49 12.29 -2.07
CA ALA A 49 12.33 13.45 -2.95
C ALA A 49 11.64 14.63 -2.23
N ASN A 50 10.87 14.36 -1.18
CA ASN A 50 10.27 15.38 -0.33
C ASN A 50 11.30 15.87 0.71
N LYS A 51 11.97 16.99 0.41
CA LYS A 51 13.06 17.56 1.23
C LYS A 51 12.68 17.98 2.66
N MET A 52 11.39 17.93 3.00
CA MET A 52 10.90 18.25 4.36
C MET A 52 10.90 17.04 5.30
N SER A 53 11.14 15.84 4.79
CA SER A 53 11.15 14.60 5.57
C SER A 53 12.57 14.10 5.79
N ALA A 54 12.80 13.43 6.93
CA ALA A 54 14.07 12.75 7.17
C ALA A 54 14.26 11.59 6.17
N PRO A 55 15.46 11.43 5.54
CA PRO A 55 15.67 10.41 4.54
C PRO A 55 15.43 8.98 5.09
N LEU A 56 14.68 8.17 4.36
CA LEU A 56 14.41 6.76 4.69
C LEU A 56 15.54 5.82 4.21
N GLY A 57 16.34 6.27 3.25
CA GLY A 57 17.45 5.49 2.68
C GLY A 57 18.68 5.35 3.60
N THR A 58 18.72 6.01 4.76
CA THR A 58 19.82 5.91 5.72
C THR A 58 19.72 4.64 6.57
N LYS A 59 20.86 4.17 7.11
CA LYS A 59 20.92 2.97 7.96
C LYS A 59 19.96 3.09 9.15
N PHE A 60 19.21 2.01 9.43
CA PHE A 60 18.36 1.90 10.61
C PHE A 60 19.24 1.62 11.84
N GLU A 61 19.15 2.43 12.86
CA GLU A 61 19.96 2.32 14.07
C GLU A 61 19.14 2.62 15.34
N LEU A 62 19.57 2.09 16.48
CA LEU A 62 19.11 2.45 17.83
C LEU A 62 17.67 2.04 18.22
N ARG A 63 16.97 1.20 17.46
CA ARG A 63 15.59 0.75 17.78
C ARG A 63 15.40 -0.76 17.64
N GLU A 64 16.43 -1.54 17.91
CA GLU A 64 16.38 -3.01 17.77
C GLU A 64 15.35 -3.66 18.71
N ALA A 65 15.18 -3.14 19.92
CA ALA A 65 14.20 -3.65 20.87
C ALA A 65 12.77 -3.46 20.35
N GLU A 66 12.44 -2.28 19.83
CA GLU A 66 11.12 -1.95 19.24
C GLU A 66 10.88 -2.75 17.96
N LEU A 67 11.90 -2.95 17.15
CA LEU A 67 11.84 -3.76 15.94
C LEU A 67 11.49 -5.22 16.29
N ASN A 68 12.17 -5.81 17.26
CA ASN A 68 11.91 -7.18 17.71
C ASN A 68 10.52 -7.32 18.32
N GLU A 69 10.11 -6.41 19.19
CA GLU A 69 8.76 -6.38 19.76
C GLU A 69 7.67 -6.29 18.67
N ALA A 70 7.88 -5.42 17.68
CA ALA A 70 6.94 -5.27 16.55
C ALA A 70 6.84 -6.54 15.71
N LYS A 71 7.97 -7.22 15.43
CA LYS A 71 8.01 -8.50 14.72
C LYS A 71 7.30 -9.60 15.51
N GLU A 72 7.53 -9.68 16.84
CA GLU A 72 6.82 -10.64 17.69
C GLU A 72 5.32 -10.40 17.67
N LYS A 73 4.86 -9.15 17.80
CA LYS A 73 3.44 -8.81 17.69
C LYS A 73 2.85 -9.19 16.33
N LEU A 74 3.58 -8.94 15.25
CA LEU A 74 3.12 -9.29 13.91
C LEU A 74 3.14 -10.81 13.64
N ASN A 75 3.91 -11.59 14.38
CA ASN A 75 3.85 -13.05 14.35
C ASN A 75 2.60 -13.61 15.06
N LEU A 76 2.12 -12.90 16.07
CA LEU A 76 0.91 -13.27 16.83
C LEU A 76 -0.38 -12.72 16.20
N SER A 77 -0.27 -11.71 15.34
CA SER A 77 -1.39 -11.02 14.67
C SER A 77 -1.06 -10.75 13.22
N ASP A 78 -2.07 -10.71 12.37
CA ASP A 78 -1.88 -10.37 10.95
C ASP A 78 -1.84 -8.84 10.70
N VAL A 79 -2.13 -8.04 11.74
CA VAL A 79 -2.16 -6.57 11.65
C VAL A 79 -1.28 -5.96 12.75
N LEU A 80 -0.41 -5.03 12.35
CA LEU A 80 0.38 -4.18 13.25
C LEU A 80 0.05 -2.71 13.01
N ILE A 81 -0.34 -2.00 14.05
CA ILE A 81 -0.58 -0.55 14.02
C ILE A 81 0.54 0.16 14.78
N LEU A 82 1.23 1.07 14.09
CA LEU A 82 2.24 1.95 14.66
C LEU A 82 1.66 3.36 14.80
N SER A 83 1.30 3.73 16.02
CA SER A 83 0.70 5.03 16.36
C SER A 83 1.73 5.94 17.03
N GLY A 84 1.57 7.24 16.88
CA GLY A 84 2.38 8.26 17.54
C GLY A 84 2.50 9.56 16.74
N PRO A 85 3.10 10.61 17.33
CA PRO A 85 3.24 11.91 16.70
C PRO A 85 4.09 11.87 15.41
N ALA A 86 3.98 12.92 14.61
CA ALA A 86 4.78 13.08 13.40
C ALA A 86 6.30 13.10 13.73
N GLY A 87 7.12 12.55 12.86
CA GLY A 87 8.58 12.60 12.97
C GLY A 87 9.23 11.58 13.92
N VAL A 88 8.47 10.77 14.67
CA VAL A 88 9.04 9.75 15.60
C VAL A 88 9.62 8.51 14.89
N GLY A 89 9.55 8.45 13.56
CA GLY A 89 10.16 7.38 12.78
C GLY A 89 9.29 6.14 12.57
N LYS A 90 7.95 6.24 12.65
CA LYS A 90 7.01 5.12 12.40
C LYS A 90 7.21 4.49 11.04
N THR A 91 7.20 5.32 9.99
CA THR A 91 7.41 4.88 8.59
C THR A 91 8.74 4.15 8.42
N ARG A 92 9.79 4.66 9.05
CA ARG A 92 11.11 4.04 9.00
C ARG A 92 11.15 2.67 9.69
N LEU A 93 10.53 2.56 10.87
CA LEU A 93 10.40 1.30 11.59
C LEU A 93 9.56 0.30 10.76
N ALA A 94 8.41 0.73 10.21
CA ALA A 94 7.57 -0.10 9.36
C ALA A 94 8.34 -0.66 8.14
N LEU A 95 9.09 0.18 7.43
CA LEU A 95 9.88 -0.25 6.28
C LEU A 95 11.00 -1.23 6.67
N GLN A 96 11.60 -1.06 7.85
CA GLN A 96 12.61 -2.00 8.33
C GLN A 96 11.98 -3.37 8.63
N ILE A 97 10.82 -3.39 9.28
CA ILE A 97 10.05 -4.64 9.52
C ILE A 97 9.72 -5.31 8.18
N CYS A 98 9.22 -4.53 7.21
CA CYS A 98 8.90 -5.04 5.88
C CYS A 98 10.12 -5.71 5.21
N ARG A 99 11.28 -5.05 5.23
CA ARG A 99 12.51 -5.58 4.62
C ARG A 99 12.95 -6.89 5.25
N GLU A 100 12.92 -6.98 6.58
CA GLU A 100 13.32 -8.19 7.29
C GLU A 100 12.36 -9.34 7.03
N LEU A 101 11.06 -9.10 7.13
CA LEU A 101 10.04 -10.13 6.86
C LEU A 101 10.02 -10.57 5.39
N ALA A 102 10.27 -9.67 4.44
CA ALA A 102 10.44 -10.05 3.04
C ALA A 102 11.61 -11.01 2.85
N SER A 103 12.75 -10.70 3.50
CA SER A 103 13.95 -11.55 3.43
C SER A 103 13.79 -12.89 4.14
N GLU A 104 13.10 -12.91 5.30
CA GLU A 104 12.95 -14.11 6.13
C GLU A 104 11.85 -15.04 5.63
N ASN A 105 10.74 -14.50 5.11
CA ASN A 105 9.51 -15.24 4.80
C ASN A 105 9.10 -15.18 3.33
N GLY A 106 9.84 -14.46 2.49
CA GLY A 106 9.54 -14.37 1.05
C GLY A 106 8.29 -13.59 0.71
N TYR A 107 7.88 -12.62 1.56
CA TYR A 107 6.77 -11.75 1.24
C TYR A 107 7.10 -10.76 0.13
N GLU A 108 6.18 -10.57 -0.80
CA GLU A 108 6.18 -9.39 -1.66
C GLU A 108 5.58 -8.19 -0.91
N ILE A 109 6.28 -7.06 -0.92
CA ILE A 109 5.87 -5.88 -0.16
C ILE A 109 5.09 -4.92 -1.05
N LEU A 110 3.90 -4.56 -0.60
CA LEU A 110 3.06 -3.53 -1.20
C LEU A 110 3.07 -2.29 -0.29
N CYS A 111 3.78 -1.24 -0.69
CA CYS A 111 3.71 0.05 0.00
C CYS A 111 2.54 0.85 -0.56
N ILE A 112 1.58 1.20 0.29
CA ILE A 112 0.36 1.90 -0.09
C ILE A 112 0.40 3.31 0.48
N LYS A 113 0.26 4.30 -0.40
CA LYS A 113 0.16 5.71 -0.04
C LYS A 113 -0.98 6.36 -0.81
N SER A 114 -1.84 7.08 -0.09
CA SER A 114 -2.98 7.76 -0.71
C SER A 114 -2.53 8.83 -1.70
N ASN A 115 -3.20 8.86 -2.84
CA ASN A 115 -3.13 9.98 -3.80
C ASN A 115 -4.53 10.52 -4.14
N GLY A 116 -5.55 10.08 -3.38
CA GLY A 116 -6.94 10.51 -3.55
C GLY A 116 -7.73 9.75 -4.61
N LEU A 117 -7.12 8.76 -5.30
CA LEU A 117 -7.81 7.90 -6.26
C LEU A 117 -8.43 6.67 -5.57
N GLU A 118 -9.28 5.94 -6.30
CA GLU A 118 -9.89 4.70 -5.83
C GLU A 118 -8.84 3.59 -5.68
N LEU A 119 -8.72 3.01 -4.49
CA LEU A 119 -7.71 2.00 -4.17
C LEU A 119 -8.11 0.58 -4.59
N TYR A 120 -9.41 0.28 -4.65
CA TYR A 120 -9.89 -1.10 -4.87
C TYR A 120 -9.36 -1.72 -6.15
N GLU A 121 -9.44 -0.99 -7.25
CA GLU A 121 -9.01 -1.47 -8.56
C GLU A 121 -7.50 -1.71 -8.60
N ASP A 122 -6.70 -0.87 -7.92
CA ASP A 122 -5.27 -1.06 -7.81
C ASP A 122 -4.91 -2.35 -7.06
N LEU A 123 -5.60 -2.63 -5.94
CA LEU A 123 -5.42 -3.86 -5.19
C LEU A 123 -5.77 -5.09 -6.04
N VAL A 124 -6.93 -5.06 -6.71
CA VAL A 124 -7.39 -6.18 -7.56
C VAL A 124 -6.42 -6.45 -8.71
N THR A 125 -5.85 -5.41 -9.31
CA THR A 125 -4.92 -5.55 -10.44
C THR A 125 -3.51 -5.93 -10.02
N THR A 126 -3.08 -5.53 -8.82
CA THR A 126 -1.71 -5.77 -8.32
C THR A 126 -1.58 -7.13 -7.62
N ILE A 127 -2.62 -7.56 -6.89
CA ILE A 127 -2.55 -8.82 -6.13
C ILE A 127 -2.77 -10.00 -7.07
N GLU A 128 -1.73 -10.79 -7.25
CA GLU A 128 -1.74 -12.03 -8.05
C GLU A 128 -2.09 -13.23 -7.17
N GLU A 129 -2.59 -14.29 -7.82
CA GLU A 129 -2.78 -15.58 -7.15
C GLU A 129 -1.41 -16.24 -6.88
N ASP A 130 -1.35 -17.05 -5.82
CA ASP A 130 -0.17 -17.82 -5.43
C ASP A 130 1.03 -17.00 -4.89
N LYS A 131 0.89 -15.70 -4.70
CA LYS A 131 1.89 -14.87 -4.03
C LYS A 131 1.45 -14.48 -2.62
N ASN A 132 2.41 -14.35 -1.71
CA ASN A 132 2.17 -13.88 -0.35
C ASN A 132 2.59 -12.41 -0.23
N TYR A 133 1.65 -11.56 0.12
CA TYR A 133 1.90 -10.13 0.25
C TYR A 133 1.90 -9.67 1.71
N LEU A 134 2.81 -8.75 2.01
CA LEU A 134 2.75 -7.90 3.18
C LEU A 134 2.43 -6.49 2.72
N ALA A 135 1.29 -5.96 3.12
CA ALA A 135 0.91 -4.58 2.82
C ALA A 135 1.40 -3.64 3.92
N PHE A 136 1.97 -2.52 3.51
CA PHE A 136 2.32 -1.41 4.37
C PHE A 136 1.54 -0.17 3.97
N VAL A 137 0.71 0.36 4.85
CA VAL A 137 -0.07 1.58 4.65
C VAL A 137 0.56 2.71 5.45
N ASP A 138 1.10 3.71 4.76
CA ASP A 138 1.68 4.89 5.40
C ASP A 138 0.62 5.98 5.58
N ASP A 139 0.61 6.59 6.79
CA ASP A 139 -0.34 7.63 7.17
C ASP A 139 -1.80 7.26 6.84
N ALA A 140 -2.27 6.14 7.39
CA ALA A 140 -3.59 5.59 7.10
C ALA A 140 -4.76 6.55 7.40
N ASN A 141 -4.53 7.57 8.20
CA ASN A 141 -5.48 8.67 8.41
C ASN A 141 -5.83 9.41 7.10
N GLU A 142 -4.94 9.39 6.12
CA GLU A 142 -5.12 10.04 4.82
C GLU A 142 -5.71 9.10 3.75
N LEU A 143 -5.75 7.79 4.03
CA LEU A 143 -6.19 6.80 3.05
C LEU A 143 -7.71 6.62 3.06
N THR A 144 -8.37 7.05 2.00
CA THR A 144 -9.76 6.73 1.73
C THR A 144 -9.83 5.30 1.19
N GLY A 145 -10.31 4.36 1.94
CA GLY A 145 -10.40 2.96 1.48
C GLY A 145 -9.51 1.99 2.27
N LEU A 146 -9.02 2.37 3.44
CA LEU A 146 -8.32 1.45 4.34
C LEU A 146 -9.13 0.16 4.60
N HIS A 147 -10.47 0.28 4.70
CA HIS A 147 -11.36 -0.86 4.86
C HIS A 147 -11.24 -1.88 3.72
N LEU A 148 -10.93 -1.44 2.50
CA LEU A 148 -10.72 -2.34 1.35
C LEU A 148 -9.46 -3.18 1.55
N VAL A 149 -8.38 -2.58 2.06
CA VAL A 149 -7.14 -3.33 2.39
C VAL A 149 -7.43 -4.37 3.46
N LEU A 150 -8.21 -4.01 4.49
CA LEU A 150 -8.63 -4.93 5.54
C LEU A 150 -9.54 -6.04 4.99
N ASP A 151 -10.44 -5.73 4.08
CA ASP A 151 -11.29 -6.72 3.40
C ASP A 151 -10.45 -7.72 2.59
N PHE A 152 -9.40 -7.25 1.90
CA PHE A 152 -8.47 -8.13 1.21
C PHE A 152 -7.70 -9.04 2.17
N LEU A 153 -7.30 -8.53 3.33
CA LEU A 153 -6.66 -9.31 4.38
C LEU A 153 -7.60 -10.40 4.93
N CYS A 154 -8.86 -10.06 5.20
CA CYS A 154 -9.84 -10.95 5.83
C CYS A 154 -10.45 -11.97 4.87
N LYS A 155 -10.74 -11.58 3.62
CA LYS A 155 -11.41 -12.45 2.63
C LYS A 155 -10.51 -13.52 2.04
N THR A 156 -9.22 -13.39 2.17
CA THR A 156 -8.25 -14.26 1.53
C THR A 156 -7.89 -15.51 2.33
N ALA A 157 -8.46 -15.71 3.51
CA ALA A 157 -8.30 -16.97 4.24
C ALA A 157 -8.83 -18.18 3.44
N ASP A 158 -9.89 -17.99 2.63
CA ASP A 158 -10.54 -19.02 1.80
C ASP A 158 -10.19 -18.91 0.30
N GLN A 159 -9.52 -17.86 -0.14
CA GLN A 159 -9.17 -17.66 -1.55
C GLN A 159 -7.65 -17.63 -1.73
N LYS A 160 -7.17 -18.16 -2.86
CA LYS A 160 -5.74 -18.25 -3.19
C LYS A 160 -5.00 -16.92 -3.31
N LYS A 161 -5.71 -15.79 -3.34
CA LYS A 161 -5.16 -14.43 -3.34
C LYS A 161 -5.02 -13.93 -1.92
N SER A 162 -3.82 -13.56 -1.47
CA SER A 162 -3.70 -13.17 -0.07
C SER A 162 -2.69 -12.09 0.24
N VAL A 163 -3.18 -10.99 0.80
CA VAL A 163 -2.39 -10.17 1.72
C VAL A 163 -2.34 -10.94 3.04
N LYS A 164 -1.17 -11.36 3.47
CA LYS A 164 -1.01 -12.19 4.67
C LYS A 164 -0.81 -11.37 5.92
N LYS A 165 -0.20 -10.19 5.79
CA LYS A 165 0.11 -9.30 6.90
C LYS A 165 -0.04 -7.85 6.50
N LEU A 166 -0.44 -7.02 7.45
CA LEU A 166 -0.67 -5.59 7.26
C LEU A 166 0.07 -4.79 8.34
N ILE A 167 0.86 -3.82 7.93
CA ILE A 167 1.46 -2.80 8.80
C ILE A 167 0.84 -1.46 8.46
N VAL A 168 0.39 -0.73 9.49
CA VAL A 168 -0.28 0.56 9.32
C VAL A 168 0.42 1.60 10.18
N THR A 169 0.76 2.76 9.63
CA THR A 169 1.15 3.92 10.42
C THR A 169 -0.02 4.89 10.55
N VAL A 170 -0.21 5.42 11.74
CA VAL A 170 -1.23 6.44 12.04
C VAL A 170 -0.62 7.59 12.81
N ARG A 171 -1.17 8.79 12.64
CA ARG A 171 -0.81 9.98 13.42
C ARG A 171 -1.85 10.19 14.51
N ASP A 172 -1.36 10.47 15.71
CA ASP A 172 -2.18 10.90 16.86
C ASP A 172 -2.54 12.37 16.71
#